data_dacfb7cd133b539d7abaf8c1cf484193
#
_entry.id   dacfb7cd133b539d7abaf8c1cf484193
#
_cell.length_a   1.000
_cell.length_b   1.000
_cell.length_c   1.000
_cell.angle_alpha   90.00
_cell.angle_beta   90.00
_cell.angle_gamma   90.00
#
_symmetry.space_group_name_H-M   'P 1'
#
loop_
_entity.id
_entity.type
_entity.pdbx_description
1 polymer ?
#
loop_
_entity_poly.entity_id
_entity_poly.type
_entity_poly.pdbx_seq_one_letter_code
_entity_poly.pdbx_strand_id
1 'polypeptide(L)'
;MWLSALYQQGHDVQGWLRVPQPYCSVNVILLGGEAFNQNLPTNDPEHLSKSELLLVCLKAWQVSSAITALLPKLNPECKILLLHNGMGTQEELPRDDHLFLHGVTTHAARRDGNTIVHVASGITHIGPMSPIATDISQLADILHQALPDVAWHDDISAACWQKLAVNCVINPLTGLYNCRNGDLQRYPELIERLCAEVASVMEMEGYHTSTSSLLSYVNDVIQSTANNISSLLQDLRCQRHTEIDYITGYLLRRARSHGMTLPENARLYDLIKRKENEYERIGAGLPGSW
;
A
#
# COMPACT_ATOMS: atom_id res chain seq x y z
N MET A 1 -1.71 7.07 -11.61
CA MET A 1 -0.36 7.67 -11.60
C MET A 1 0.65 6.82 -12.38
N TRP A 2 0.98 5.60 -11.99
CA TRP A 2 2.00 4.78 -12.71
C TRP A 2 1.66 4.56 -14.18
N LEU A 3 0.41 4.22 -14.50
CA LEU A 3 -0.01 4.00 -15.89
C LEU A 3 0.21 5.24 -16.77
N SER A 4 -0.18 6.42 -16.29
CA SER A 4 0.04 7.69 -17.02
C SER A 4 1.52 8.05 -17.11
N ALA A 5 2.28 7.85 -16.05
CA ALA A 5 3.70 8.18 -16.01
C ALA A 5 4.52 7.32 -16.99
N LEU A 6 4.29 6.01 -17.01
CA LEU A 6 4.96 5.09 -17.94
C LEU A 6 4.54 5.33 -19.39
N TYR A 7 3.27 5.63 -19.64
CA TYR A 7 2.78 6.00 -20.96
C TYR A 7 3.49 7.26 -21.50
N GLN A 8 3.65 8.28 -20.66
CA GLN A 8 4.33 9.53 -21.04
C GLN A 8 5.83 9.32 -21.36
N GLN A 9 6.45 8.29 -20.80
CA GLN A 9 7.83 7.88 -21.11
C GLN A 9 7.94 7.01 -22.36
N GLY A 10 6.82 6.74 -23.05
CA GLY A 10 6.81 5.99 -24.30
C GLY A 10 6.79 4.46 -24.10
N HIS A 11 6.52 3.97 -22.90
CA HIS A 11 6.34 2.54 -22.68
C HIS A 11 5.01 2.05 -23.26
N ASP A 12 5.01 0.83 -23.76
CA ASP A 12 3.81 0.12 -24.17
C ASP A 12 3.07 -0.38 -22.92
N VAL A 13 1.95 0.25 -22.60
CA VAL A 13 1.21 0.04 -21.36
C VAL A 13 -0.26 -0.24 -21.58
N GLN A 14 -0.83 -1.06 -20.71
CA GLN A 14 -2.28 -1.20 -20.59
C GLN A 14 -2.73 -1.23 -19.13
N GLY A 15 -3.99 -0.91 -18.88
CA GLY A 15 -4.64 -1.20 -17.61
C GLY A 15 -5.25 -2.61 -17.61
N TRP A 16 -5.23 -3.30 -16.47
CA TRP A 16 -5.99 -4.52 -16.29
C TRP A 16 -7.08 -4.30 -15.25
N LEU A 17 -8.33 -4.31 -15.68
CA LEU A 17 -9.49 -3.97 -14.86
C LEU A 17 -10.24 -5.24 -14.46
N ARG A 18 -10.83 -5.21 -13.26
CA ARG A 18 -11.67 -6.30 -12.76
C ARG A 18 -12.86 -6.61 -13.67
N VAL A 19 -13.51 -5.54 -14.15
CA VAL A 19 -14.58 -5.64 -15.17
C VAL A 19 -13.92 -5.33 -16.52
N PRO A 20 -13.82 -6.33 -17.41
CA PRO A 20 -13.16 -6.13 -18.69
C PRO A 20 -13.84 -5.07 -19.56
N GLN A 21 -13.02 -4.19 -20.11
CA GLN A 21 -13.45 -3.22 -21.13
C GLN A 21 -12.25 -2.90 -22.00
N PRO A 22 -12.45 -2.47 -23.28
CA PRO A 22 -11.33 -2.27 -24.20
C PRO A 22 -10.46 -1.05 -23.88
N TYR A 23 -11.02 -0.05 -23.21
CA TYR A 23 -10.33 1.20 -22.85
C TYR A 23 -10.78 1.71 -21.49
N CYS A 24 -9.90 2.46 -20.81
CA CYS A 24 -10.27 3.25 -19.65
C CYS A 24 -9.77 4.69 -19.79
N SER A 25 -10.58 5.63 -19.28
CA SER A 25 -10.16 7.03 -19.15
C SER A 25 -9.19 7.16 -17.98
N VAL A 26 -7.99 7.67 -18.26
CA VAL A 26 -6.97 7.95 -17.26
C VAL A 26 -6.82 9.46 -17.16
N ASN A 27 -7.28 10.02 -16.05
CA ASN A 27 -7.25 11.45 -15.77
C ASN A 27 -6.38 11.68 -14.55
N VAL A 28 -5.27 12.40 -14.72
CA VAL A 28 -4.31 12.69 -13.65
C VAL A 28 -3.95 14.17 -13.70
N ILE A 29 -3.98 14.82 -12.53
CA ILE A 29 -3.40 16.14 -12.35
C ILE A 29 -2.06 15.95 -11.64
N LEU A 30 -0.98 16.35 -12.32
CA LEU A 30 0.39 16.26 -11.81
C LEU A 30 0.66 17.35 -10.76
N LEU A 31 1.79 17.23 -10.04
CA LEU A 31 2.19 18.20 -9.00
C LEU A 31 2.28 19.65 -9.51
N GLY A 32 2.71 19.85 -10.76
CA GLY A 32 2.77 21.15 -11.39
C GLY A 32 1.43 21.73 -11.86
N GLY A 33 0.33 20.99 -11.66
CA GLY A 33 -1.01 21.37 -12.13
C GLY A 33 -1.30 20.96 -13.57
N GLU A 34 -0.34 20.35 -14.27
CA GLU A 34 -0.55 19.82 -15.62
C GLU A 34 -1.53 18.64 -15.59
N ALA A 35 -2.42 18.60 -16.59
CA ALA A 35 -3.42 17.55 -16.72
C ALA A 35 -3.00 16.50 -17.77
N PHE A 36 -3.06 15.24 -17.37
CA PHE A 36 -3.01 14.11 -18.30
C PHE A 36 -4.42 13.53 -18.44
N ASN A 37 -4.93 13.51 -19.67
CA ASN A 37 -6.26 12.97 -19.98
C ASN A 37 -6.16 12.12 -21.24
N GLN A 38 -6.18 10.80 -21.09
CA GLN A 38 -6.08 9.85 -22.19
C GLN A 38 -7.00 8.65 -21.97
N ASN A 39 -7.49 8.08 -23.07
CA ASN A 39 -8.09 6.76 -23.07
C ASN A 39 -6.99 5.75 -23.40
N LEU A 40 -6.67 4.89 -22.42
CA LEU A 40 -5.63 3.88 -22.59
C LEU A 40 -6.26 2.49 -22.76
N PRO A 41 -5.60 1.59 -23.53
CA PRO A 41 -6.09 0.23 -23.72
C PRO A 41 -6.14 -0.55 -22.40
N THR A 42 -7.08 -1.47 -22.31
CA THR A 42 -7.23 -2.32 -21.13
C THR A 42 -7.68 -3.73 -21.53
N ASN A 43 -7.30 -4.69 -20.67
CA ASN A 43 -7.77 -6.07 -20.71
C ASN A 43 -7.48 -6.80 -22.04
N ASP A 44 -6.39 -6.47 -22.73
CA ASP A 44 -5.89 -7.23 -23.89
C ASP A 44 -5.06 -8.42 -23.39
N PRO A 45 -5.54 -9.68 -23.59
CA PRO A 45 -4.82 -10.87 -23.15
C PRO A 45 -3.50 -11.10 -23.90
N GLU A 46 -3.41 -10.70 -25.16
CA GLU A 46 -2.19 -10.85 -25.94
C GLU A 46 -1.10 -9.93 -25.42
N HIS A 47 -1.42 -8.67 -25.14
CA HIS A 47 -0.50 -7.73 -24.51
C HIS A 47 -0.07 -8.23 -23.12
N LEU A 48 -1.02 -8.73 -22.32
CA LEU A 48 -0.71 -9.27 -20.98
C LEU A 48 0.29 -10.44 -21.06
N SER A 49 0.12 -11.36 -22.01
CA SER A 49 0.99 -12.52 -22.19
C SER A 49 2.42 -12.18 -22.63
N LYS A 50 2.65 -10.95 -23.09
CA LYS A 50 3.96 -10.43 -23.50
C LYS A 50 4.54 -9.42 -22.50
N SER A 51 3.80 -9.08 -21.47
CA SER A 51 4.20 -8.07 -20.48
C SER A 51 5.42 -8.52 -19.69
N GLU A 52 6.39 -7.64 -19.53
CA GLU A 52 7.63 -7.87 -18.78
C GLU A 52 7.49 -7.45 -17.30
N LEU A 53 6.52 -6.58 -17.00
CA LEU A 53 6.25 -6.07 -15.67
C LEU A 53 4.75 -5.93 -15.42
N LEU A 54 4.28 -6.50 -14.32
CA LEU A 54 2.94 -6.30 -13.78
C LEU A 54 3.02 -5.43 -12.52
N LEU A 55 2.48 -4.21 -12.58
CA LEU A 55 2.32 -3.34 -11.42
C LEU A 55 0.97 -3.61 -10.76
N VAL A 56 0.99 -4.09 -9.52
CA VAL A 56 -0.23 -4.42 -8.76
C VAL A 56 -0.53 -3.29 -7.79
N CYS A 57 -1.38 -2.36 -8.20
CA CYS A 57 -1.78 -1.18 -7.44
C CYS A 57 -3.19 -1.36 -6.85
N LEU A 58 -3.40 -2.47 -6.15
CA LEU A 58 -4.66 -2.85 -5.52
C LEU A 58 -4.60 -2.63 -4.01
N LYS A 59 -5.75 -2.71 -3.35
CA LYS A 59 -5.78 -2.88 -1.89
C LYS A 59 -5.24 -4.27 -1.53
N ALA A 60 -4.55 -4.38 -0.39
CA ALA A 60 -3.89 -5.62 0.02
C ALA A 60 -4.82 -6.85 -0.02
N TRP A 61 -6.05 -6.71 0.46
CA TRP A 61 -7.05 -7.78 0.46
C TRP A 61 -7.53 -8.25 -0.92
N GLN A 62 -7.22 -7.50 -1.99
CA GLN A 62 -7.56 -7.86 -3.39
C GLN A 62 -6.41 -8.59 -4.10
N VAL A 63 -5.20 -8.51 -3.57
CA VAL A 63 -3.97 -8.94 -4.26
C VAL A 63 -3.99 -10.44 -4.56
N SER A 64 -4.25 -11.27 -3.55
CA SER A 64 -4.19 -12.73 -3.69
C SER A 64 -5.13 -13.25 -4.79
N SER A 65 -6.40 -12.82 -4.79
CA SER A 65 -7.38 -13.23 -5.79
C SER A 65 -7.02 -12.75 -7.19
N ALA A 66 -6.55 -11.51 -7.32
CA ALA A 66 -6.17 -10.93 -8.61
C ALA A 66 -4.94 -11.65 -9.20
N ILE A 67 -3.91 -11.86 -8.40
CA ILE A 67 -2.69 -12.55 -8.84
C ILE A 67 -3.00 -14.00 -9.22
N THR A 68 -3.74 -14.73 -8.40
CA THR A 68 -4.14 -16.12 -8.72
C THR A 68 -4.84 -16.23 -10.08
N ALA A 69 -5.68 -15.25 -10.43
CA ALA A 69 -6.38 -15.22 -11.72
C ALA A 69 -5.47 -14.83 -12.90
N LEU A 70 -4.40 -14.06 -12.65
CA LEU A 70 -3.52 -13.53 -13.70
C LEU A 70 -2.31 -14.41 -13.99
N LEU A 71 -1.75 -15.09 -12.99
CA LEU A 71 -0.53 -15.89 -13.13
C LEU A 71 -0.53 -16.83 -14.36
N PRO A 72 -1.62 -17.58 -14.65
CA PRO A 72 -1.63 -18.48 -15.81
C PRO A 72 -1.59 -17.75 -17.17
N LYS A 73 -1.80 -16.44 -17.18
CA LYS A 73 -1.88 -15.61 -18.39
C LYS A 73 -0.62 -14.80 -18.63
N LEU A 74 0.28 -14.74 -17.63
CA LEU A 74 1.50 -13.96 -17.70
C LEU A 74 2.61 -14.70 -18.44
N ASN A 75 3.51 -13.93 -19.04
CA ASN A 75 4.81 -14.43 -19.46
C ASN A 75 5.56 -14.97 -18.24
N PRO A 76 6.17 -16.17 -18.27
CA PRO A 76 6.96 -16.71 -17.17
C PRO A 76 8.08 -15.78 -16.65
N GLU A 77 8.62 -14.93 -17.53
CA GLU A 77 9.65 -13.95 -17.19
C GLU A 77 9.10 -12.61 -16.66
N CYS A 78 7.76 -12.46 -16.60
CA CYS A 78 7.11 -11.25 -16.11
C CYS A 78 7.41 -11.04 -14.63
N LYS A 79 7.94 -9.87 -14.28
CA LYS A 79 8.16 -9.47 -12.90
C LYS A 79 6.87 -8.89 -12.32
N ILE A 80 6.57 -9.21 -11.08
CA ILE A 80 5.34 -8.75 -10.42
C ILE A 80 5.73 -7.83 -9.26
N LEU A 81 5.38 -6.55 -9.36
CA LEU A 81 5.64 -5.55 -8.33
C LEU A 81 4.36 -5.22 -7.57
N LEU A 82 4.32 -5.56 -6.30
CA LEU A 82 3.21 -5.33 -5.40
C LEU A 82 3.35 -3.96 -4.72
N LEU A 83 2.43 -3.04 -4.99
CA LEU A 83 2.43 -1.65 -4.50
C LEU A 83 1.21 -1.37 -3.60
N HIS A 84 0.97 -2.21 -2.62
CA HIS A 84 -0.09 -2.03 -1.62
C HIS A 84 0.48 -1.59 -0.27
N ASN A 85 -0.38 -1.12 0.64
CA ASN A 85 0.00 -0.89 2.02
C ASN A 85 -0.10 -2.19 2.84
N GLY A 86 0.66 -2.23 3.94
CA GLY A 86 0.70 -3.40 4.81
C GLY A 86 1.62 -4.50 4.31
N MET A 87 1.60 -5.61 4.99
CA MET A 87 2.43 -6.78 4.74
C MET A 87 1.60 -8.07 4.86
N GLY A 88 2.16 -9.19 4.42
CA GLY A 88 1.54 -10.52 4.55
C GLY A 88 0.84 -11.03 3.31
N THR A 89 0.66 -10.23 2.26
CA THR A 89 0.04 -10.70 1.00
C THR A 89 0.84 -11.80 0.33
N GLN A 90 2.17 -11.78 0.43
CA GLN A 90 3.03 -12.81 -0.16
C GLN A 90 2.78 -14.19 0.45
N GLU A 91 2.39 -14.26 1.73
CA GLU A 91 2.06 -15.52 2.41
C GLU A 91 0.77 -16.16 1.86
N GLU A 92 -0.09 -15.37 1.22
CA GLU A 92 -1.36 -15.79 0.63
C GLU A 92 -1.26 -16.15 -0.85
N LEU A 93 -0.12 -15.80 -1.50
CA LEU A 93 0.06 -16.06 -2.92
C LEU A 93 0.31 -17.56 -3.18
N PRO A 94 -0.14 -18.08 -4.32
CA PRO A 94 0.20 -19.44 -4.73
C PRO A 94 1.71 -19.55 -4.93
N ARG A 95 2.25 -20.76 -4.75
CA ARG A 95 3.65 -21.05 -5.11
C ARG A 95 3.77 -20.91 -6.62
N ASP A 96 4.70 -20.08 -7.05
CA ASP A 96 4.91 -19.75 -8.45
C ASP A 96 6.36 -19.36 -8.68
N ASP A 97 6.85 -19.53 -9.90
CA ASP A 97 8.25 -19.22 -10.26
C ASP A 97 8.44 -17.77 -10.69
N HIS A 98 7.37 -16.99 -10.82
CA HIS A 98 7.50 -15.55 -11.11
C HIS A 98 8.24 -14.82 -9.99
N LEU A 99 9.01 -13.82 -10.38
CA LEU A 99 9.70 -12.97 -9.45
C LEU A 99 8.74 -11.91 -8.87
N PHE A 100 8.50 -12.02 -7.58
CA PHE A 100 7.74 -11.03 -6.82
C PHE A 100 8.64 -9.98 -6.20
N LEU A 101 8.32 -8.74 -6.46
CA LEU A 101 8.91 -7.56 -5.84
C LEU A 101 7.87 -6.83 -4.99
N HIS A 102 8.34 -6.14 -3.99
CA HIS A 102 7.50 -5.27 -3.17
C HIS A 102 7.93 -3.82 -3.35
N GLY A 103 6.95 -2.92 -3.23
CA GLY A 103 7.21 -1.50 -3.24
C GLY A 103 6.45 -0.80 -2.13
N VAL A 104 7.12 0.16 -1.49
CA VAL A 104 6.52 1.08 -0.54
C VAL A 104 6.74 2.50 -1.05
N THR A 105 5.68 3.32 -1.04
CA THR A 105 5.74 4.69 -1.56
C THR A 105 5.25 5.68 -0.52
N THR A 106 5.87 6.85 -0.51
CA THR A 106 5.45 8.03 0.25
C THR A 106 4.81 9.10 -0.63
N HIS A 107 4.67 8.86 -1.94
CA HIS A 107 3.87 9.74 -2.79
C HIS A 107 2.44 9.82 -2.26
N ALA A 108 1.88 11.02 -2.25
CA ALA A 108 0.49 11.23 -1.88
C ALA A 108 -0.35 11.60 -3.09
N ALA A 109 -1.45 10.87 -3.26
CA ALA A 109 -2.45 11.14 -4.27
C ALA A 109 -3.85 11.03 -3.66
N ARG A 110 -4.78 11.81 -4.18
CA ARG A 110 -6.19 11.71 -3.84
C ARG A 110 -7.03 11.49 -5.08
N ARG A 111 -8.16 10.85 -4.89
CA ARG A 111 -9.16 10.74 -5.95
C ARG A 111 -10.19 11.88 -5.80
N ASP A 112 -10.47 12.53 -6.91
CA ASP A 112 -11.48 13.56 -7.03
C ASP A 112 -12.40 13.17 -8.22
N GLY A 113 -13.53 12.57 -7.93
CA GLY A 113 -14.36 11.94 -8.95
C GLY A 113 -13.59 10.87 -9.75
N ASN A 114 -13.46 11.09 -11.05
CA ASN A 114 -12.70 10.23 -11.97
C ASN A 114 -11.26 10.69 -12.18
N THR A 115 -10.82 11.71 -11.46
CA THR A 115 -9.47 12.28 -11.60
C THR A 115 -8.61 11.88 -10.40
N ILE A 116 -7.36 11.52 -10.66
CA ILE A 116 -6.33 11.32 -9.64
C ILE A 116 -5.51 12.61 -9.55
N VAL A 117 -5.44 13.19 -8.37
CA VAL A 117 -4.62 14.39 -8.11
C VAL A 117 -3.38 13.98 -7.34
N HIS A 118 -2.20 14.21 -7.91
CA HIS A 118 -0.92 14.03 -7.23
C HIS A 118 -0.70 15.22 -6.29
N VAL A 119 -0.77 15.01 -4.98
CA VAL A 119 -0.77 16.09 -4.00
C VAL A 119 0.57 16.33 -3.33
N ALA A 120 1.43 15.31 -3.28
CA ALA A 120 2.78 15.44 -2.74
C ALA A 120 3.74 14.45 -3.39
N SER A 121 4.95 14.93 -3.70
CA SER A 121 6.07 14.07 -4.10
C SER A 121 6.54 13.23 -2.92
N GLY A 122 7.11 12.07 -3.24
CA GLY A 122 7.66 11.15 -2.26
C GLY A 122 8.72 10.26 -2.90
N ILE A 123 9.10 9.21 -2.20
CA ILE A 123 10.02 8.19 -2.69
C ILE A 123 9.28 6.86 -2.76
N THR A 124 9.52 6.10 -3.82
CA THR A 124 9.10 4.71 -3.93
C THR A 124 10.32 3.81 -3.78
N HIS A 125 10.34 3.01 -2.74
CA HIS A 125 11.34 1.97 -2.52
C HIS A 125 10.82 0.67 -3.12
N ILE A 126 11.63 -0.02 -3.92
CA ILE A 126 11.27 -1.31 -4.53
C ILE A 126 12.39 -2.34 -4.33
N GLY A 127 12.01 -3.59 -4.28
CA GLY A 127 12.98 -4.69 -4.19
C GLY A 127 12.31 -6.02 -3.83
N PRO A 128 13.11 -7.10 -3.80
CA PRO A 128 12.66 -8.40 -3.33
C PRO A 128 12.58 -8.43 -1.79
N MET A 129 11.72 -9.30 -1.25
CA MET A 129 11.65 -9.58 0.19
C MET A 129 12.73 -10.57 0.66
N SER A 130 13.44 -11.19 -0.28
CA SER A 130 14.56 -12.08 -0.04
C SER A 130 15.58 -11.92 -1.17
N PRO A 131 16.87 -12.20 -0.93
CA PRO A 131 17.89 -12.07 -1.96
C PRO A 131 17.57 -12.88 -3.22
N ILE A 132 17.81 -12.27 -4.38
CA ILE A 132 17.64 -12.88 -5.70
C ILE A 132 19.00 -12.98 -6.40
N ALA A 133 19.16 -14.01 -7.26
CA ALA A 133 20.43 -14.26 -7.95
C ALA A 133 20.66 -13.33 -9.15
N THR A 134 19.58 -12.81 -9.76
CA THR A 134 19.65 -11.97 -10.96
C THR A 134 19.57 -10.52 -10.60
N ASP A 135 20.51 -9.70 -11.08
CA ASP A 135 20.44 -8.25 -10.93
C ASP A 135 19.38 -7.68 -11.88
N ILE A 136 18.35 -7.08 -11.29
CA ILE A 136 17.27 -6.39 -11.98
C ILE A 136 17.08 -4.95 -11.47
N SER A 137 18.10 -4.40 -10.83
CA SER A 137 18.07 -3.05 -10.24
C SER A 137 17.77 -1.96 -11.27
N GLN A 138 18.05 -2.19 -12.55
CA GLN A 138 17.67 -1.31 -13.67
C GLN A 138 16.15 -1.02 -13.72
N LEU A 139 15.32 -1.88 -13.14
CA LEU A 139 13.89 -1.61 -13.03
C LEU A 139 13.61 -0.33 -12.24
N ALA A 140 14.40 -0.06 -11.21
CA ALA A 140 14.29 1.18 -10.45
C ALA A 140 14.58 2.41 -11.31
N ASP A 141 15.55 2.35 -12.21
CA ASP A 141 15.88 3.46 -13.11
C ASP A 141 14.74 3.75 -14.09
N ILE A 142 14.13 2.71 -14.65
CA ILE A 142 12.97 2.82 -15.55
C ILE A 142 11.80 3.48 -14.82
N LEU A 143 11.49 3.01 -13.62
CA LEU A 143 10.40 3.56 -12.82
C LEU A 143 10.70 4.98 -12.32
N HIS A 144 11.98 5.28 -12.00
CA HIS A 144 12.42 6.62 -11.62
C HIS A 144 12.24 7.64 -12.74
N GLN A 145 12.53 7.28 -13.98
CA GLN A 145 12.29 8.15 -15.14
C GLN A 145 10.81 8.46 -15.35
N ALA A 146 9.93 7.53 -14.97
CA ALA A 146 8.48 7.72 -15.11
C ALA A 146 7.87 8.52 -13.95
N LEU A 147 8.18 8.16 -12.72
CA LEU A 147 7.65 8.78 -11.50
C LEU A 147 8.74 8.82 -10.42
N PRO A 148 9.58 9.89 -10.41
CA PRO A 148 10.66 10.02 -9.43
C PRO A 148 10.10 10.36 -8.03
N ASP A 149 10.79 10.00 -6.92
CA ASP A 149 12.04 9.23 -6.90
C ASP A 149 11.73 7.74 -6.70
N VAL A 150 12.60 6.89 -7.25
CA VAL A 150 12.53 5.43 -7.00
C VAL A 150 13.92 4.94 -6.58
N ALA A 151 13.97 4.12 -5.53
CA ALA A 151 15.20 3.52 -5.00
C ALA A 151 15.08 1.98 -4.98
N TRP A 152 16.15 1.31 -5.43
CA TRP A 152 16.28 -0.14 -5.37
C TRP A 152 16.83 -0.59 -4.01
N HIS A 153 16.33 -1.71 -3.52
CA HIS A 153 16.83 -2.43 -2.35
C HIS A 153 17.05 -3.90 -2.71
N ASP A 154 18.19 -4.46 -2.32
CA ASP A 154 18.44 -5.89 -2.48
C ASP A 154 17.61 -6.73 -1.50
N ASP A 155 17.18 -6.12 -0.40
CA ASP A 155 16.18 -6.61 0.54
C ASP A 155 15.31 -5.41 0.99
N ILE A 156 14.05 -5.39 0.58
CA ILE A 156 13.12 -4.30 0.90
C ILE A 156 12.45 -4.45 2.26
N SER A 157 12.67 -5.55 2.96
CA SER A 157 11.93 -5.89 4.18
C SER A 157 12.02 -4.80 5.24
N ALA A 158 13.18 -4.19 5.42
CA ALA A 158 13.36 -3.11 6.39
C ALA A 158 12.50 -1.88 6.06
N ALA A 159 12.42 -1.49 4.79
CA ALA A 159 11.57 -0.38 4.35
C ALA A 159 10.08 -0.70 4.52
N CYS A 160 9.68 -1.94 4.25
CA CYS A 160 8.31 -2.41 4.49
C CYS A 160 7.93 -2.34 5.97
N TRP A 161 8.81 -2.82 6.86
CA TRP A 161 8.58 -2.76 8.31
C TRP A 161 8.52 -1.33 8.84
N GLN A 162 9.40 -0.45 8.36
CA GLN A 162 9.39 0.96 8.77
C GLN A 162 8.07 1.64 8.41
N LYS A 163 7.56 1.42 7.19
CA LYS A 163 6.25 1.96 6.78
C LYS A 163 5.11 1.30 7.55
N LEU A 164 5.15 -0.01 7.75
CA LEU A 164 4.16 -0.72 8.56
C LEU A 164 4.07 -0.15 9.96
N ALA A 165 5.21 0.10 10.61
CA ALA A 165 5.27 0.65 11.96
C ALA A 165 4.56 1.99 12.07
N VAL A 166 4.82 2.92 11.15
CA VAL A 166 4.13 4.22 11.09
C VAL A 166 2.64 4.02 10.89
N ASN A 167 2.25 3.15 9.95
CA ASN A 167 0.84 2.90 9.65
C ASN A 167 0.09 2.23 10.81
N CYS A 168 0.74 1.37 11.60
CA CYS A 168 0.15 0.76 12.79
C CYS A 168 -0.21 1.80 13.87
N VAL A 169 0.52 2.91 13.93
CA VAL A 169 0.26 3.98 14.90
C VAL A 169 -0.73 5.00 14.34
N ILE A 170 -0.42 5.60 13.19
CA ILE A 170 -1.18 6.74 12.65
C ILE A 170 -2.57 6.31 12.13
N ASN A 171 -2.63 5.25 11.33
CA ASN A 171 -3.85 4.90 10.60
C ASN A 171 -5.03 4.54 11.52
N PRO A 172 -4.90 3.61 12.49
CA PRO A 172 -6.02 3.28 13.35
C PRO A 172 -6.42 4.44 14.27
N LEU A 173 -5.48 5.25 14.74
CA LEU A 173 -5.78 6.41 15.58
C LEU A 173 -6.60 7.47 14.82
N THR A 174 -6.17 7.83 13.61
CA THR A 174 -6.92 8.78 12.79
C THR A 174 -8.30 8.25 12.40
N GLY A 175 -8.39 6.94 12.13
CA GLY A 175 -9.66 6.24 11.88
C GLY A 175 -10.59 6.23 13.08
N LEU A 176 -10.05 6.01 14.28
CA LEU A 176 -10.82 6.01 15.53
C LEU A 176 -11.34 7.40 15.87
N TYR A 177 -10.47 8.40 15.86
CA TYR A 177 -10.78 9.77 16.26
C TYR A 177 -11.33 10.64 15.13
N ASN A 178 -11.41 10.12 13.91
CA ASN A 178 -11.88 10.83 12.72
C ASN A 178 -11.18 12.19 12.53
N CYS A 179 -9.85 12.22 12.64
CA CYS A 179 -9.05 13.42 12.70
C CYS A 179 -7.89 13.40 11.68
N ARG A 180 -7.24 14.54 11.47
CA ARG A 180 -6.01 14.64 10.66
C ARG A 180 -4.82 14.08 11.43
N ASN A 181 -3.75 13.79 10.71
CA ASN A 181 -2.54 13.24 11.32
C ASN A 181 -1.98 14.16 12.41
N GLY A 182 -1.93 15.48 12.19
CA GLY A 182 -1.42 16.44 13.17
C GLY A 182 -2.22 16.51 14.47
N ASP A 183 -3.52 16.19 14.44
CA ASP A 183 -4.36 16.17 15.63
C ASP A 183 -3.95 15.06 16.62
N LEU A 184 -3.20 14.06 16.18
CA LEU A 184 -2.70 12.97 17.01
C LEU A 184 -1.70 13.43 18.08
N GLN A 185 -1.10 14.61 17.93
CA GLN A 185 -0.24 15.23 18.95
C GLN A 185 -0.93 15.40 20.31
N ARG A 186 -2.26 15.33 20.34
CA ARG A 186 -3.06 15.35 21.59
C ARG A 186 -2.99 14.04 22.40
N TYR A 187 -2.42 12.98 21.84
CA TYR A 187 -2.41 11.65 22.44
C TYR A 187 -0.98 11.08 22.60
N PRO A 188 -0.02 11.84 23.18
CA PRO A 188 1.39 11.45 23.20
C PRO A 188 1.64 10.13 23.92
N GLU A 189 0.98 9.90 25.05
CA GLU A 189 1.14 8.67 25.84
C GLU A 189 0.61 7.42 25.11
N LEU A 190 -0.47 7.57 24.34
CA LEU A 190 -1.01 6.45 23.56
C LEU A 190 -0.11 6.13 22.39
N ILE A 191 0.42 7.15 21.71
CA ILE A 191 1.40 6.98 20.62
C ILE A 191 2.64 6.28 21.14
N GLU A 192 3.16 6.66 22.31
CA GLU A 192 4.33 6.03 22.91
C GLU A 192 4.08 4.54 23.22
N ARG A 193 2.92 4.20 23.84
CA ARG A 193 2.57 2.79 24.11
C ARG A 193 2.45 1.97 22.82
N LEU A 194 1.83 2.52 21.77
CA LEU A 194 1.74 1.86 20.47
C LEU A 194 3.12 1.64 19.85
N CYS A 195 3.99 2.66 19.89
CA CYS A 195 5.36 2.55 19.40
C CYS A 195 6.16 1.50 20.18
N ALA A 196 5.97 1.40 21.48
CA ALA A 196 6.65 0.40 22.31
C ALA A 196 6.26 -1.03 21.89
N GLU A 197 4.98 -1.28 21.68
CA GLU A 197 4.51 -2.59 21.18
C GLU A 197 5.04 -2.91 19.79
N VAL A 198 4.99 -1.96 18.86
CA VAL A 198 5.50 -2.13 17.48
C VAL A 198 7.00 -2.37 17.47
N ALA A 199 7.78 -1.57 18.22
CA ALA A 199 9.23 -1.71 18.31
C ALA A 199 9.64 -3.08 18.86
N SER A 200 8.90 -3.61 19.84
CA SER A 200 9.16 -4.93 20.42
C SER A 200 9.00 -6.06 19.40
N VAL A 201 8.01 -5.97 18.50
CA VAL A 201 7.84 -6.95 17.42
C VAL A 201 8.93 -6.80 16.38
N MET A 202 9.26 -5.56 15.96
CA MET A 202 10.34 -5.31 15.01
C MET A 202 11.67 -5.89 15.48
N GLU A 203 11.98 -5.75 16.77
CA GLU A 203 13.19 -6.33 17.37
C GLU A 203 13.21 -7.87 17.24
N MET A 204 12.09 -8.53 17.52
CA MET A 204 11.97 -9.99 17.35
C MET A 204 12.04 -10.44 15.88
N GLU A 205 11.67 -9.57 14.96
CA GLU A 205 11.78 -9.81 13.51
C GLU A 205 13.21 -9.49 12.97
N GLY A 206 14.12 -9.03 13.83
CA GLY A 206 15.49 -8.70 13.45
C GLY A 206 15.70 -7.27 12.96
N TYR A 207 14.72 -6.39 13.11
CA TYR A 207 14.80 -4.98 12.74
C TYR A 207 15.03 -4.13 13.98
N HIS A 208 16.29 -3.91 14.33
CA HIS A 208 16.68 -3.22 15.56
C HIS A 208 16.19 -1.77 15.57
N THR A 209 15.24 -1.50 16.43
CA THR A 209 14.74 -0.15 16.70
C THR A 209 14.35 -0.01 18.15
N SER A 210 14.69 1.13 18.76
CA SER A 210 14.21 1.44 20.11
C SER A 210 12.83 2.10 20.06
N THR A 211 12.07 1.99 21.14
CA THR A 211 10.81 2.74 21.30
C THR A 211 11.00 4.22 21.06
N SER A 212 12.08 4.83 21.62
CA SER A 212 12.35 6.26 21.46
C SER A 212 12.67 6.65 20.02
N SER A 213 13.43 5.82 19.29
CA SER A 213 13.73 6.07 17.87
C SER A 213 12.47 5.98 17.01
N LEU A 214 11.65 4.96 17.22
CA LEU A 214 10.39 4.81 16.51
C LEU A 214 9.40 5.93 16.85
N LEU A 215 9.30 6.32 18.12
CA LEU A 215 8.45 7.42 18.57
C LEU A 215 8.86 8.74 17.92
N SER A 216 10.18 9.03 17.86
CA SER A 216 10.68 10.22 17.18
C SER A 216 10.29 10.21 15.70
N TYR A 217 10.52 9.12 15.02
CA TYR A 217 10.19 8.97 13.61
C TYR A 217 8.69 9.11 13.33
N VAL A 218 7.84 8.48 14.13
CA VAL A 218 6.37 8.61 14.02
C VAL A 218 5.93 10.05 14.22
N ASN A 219 6.49 10.75 15.22
CA ASN A 219 6.19 12.16 15.46
C ASN A 219 6.62 13.06 14.29
N ASP A 220 7.78 12.81 13.68
CA ASP A 220 8.23 13.53 12.47
C ASP A 220 7.26 13.33 11.31
N VAL A 221 6.75 12.10 11.11
CA VAL A 221 5.73 11.83 10.09
C VAL A 221 4.41 12.53 10.41
N ILE A 222 3.97 12.51 11.68
CA ILE A 222 2.75 13.24 12.11
C ILE A 222 2.89 14.74 11.80
N GLN A 223 4.04 15.34 12.08
CA GLN A 223 4.28 16.76 11.82
C GLN A 223 4.36 17.08 10.33
N SER A 224 5.14 16.32 9.56
CA SER A 224 5.32 16.55 8.12
C SER A 224 4.04 16.31 7.31
N THR A 225 3.13 15.51 7.84
CA THR A 225 1.83 15.20 7.22
C THR A 225 0.64 15.74 8.00
N ALA A 226 0.83 16.74 8.84
CA ALA A 226 -0.16 17.22 9.83
C ALA A 226 -1.53 17.55 9.22
N ASN A 227 -1.55 18.11 8.01
CA ASN A 227 -2.77 18.47 7.31
C ASN A 227 -3.43 17.29 6.55
N ASN A 228 -2.76 16.16 6.46
CA ASN A 228 -3.23 15.00 5.70
C ASN A 228 -4.24 14.18 6.52
N ILE A 229 -5.06 13.45 5.76
CA ILE A 229 -5.96 12.42 6.27
C ILE A 229 -5.37 11.07 5.87
N SER A 230 -5.26 10.14 6.81
CA SER A 230 -4.72 8.80 6.51
C SER A 230 -5.59 8.06 5.48
N SER A 231 -4.97 7.13 4.75
CA SER A 231 -5.69 6.29 3.78
C SER A 231 -6.80 5.46 4.44
N LEU A 232 -6.56 4.98 5.65
CA LEU A 232 -7.55 4.22 6.42
C LEU A 232 -8.76 5.10 6.77
N LEU A 233 -8.55 6.33 7.23
CA LEU A 233 -9.65 7.25 7.50
C LEU A 233 -10.42 7.60 6.21
N GLN A 234 -9.74 7.75 5.08
CA GLN A 234 -10.40 7.96 3.79
C GLN A 234 -11.30 6.78 3.42
N ASP A 235 -10.82 5.54 3.61
CA ASP A 235 -11.60 4.34 3.35
C ASP A 235 -12.84 4.27 4.27
N LEU A 236 -12.68 4.52 5.57
CA LEU A 236 -13.81 4.54 6.53
C LEU A 236 -14.86 5.59 6.17
N ARG A 237 -14.44 6.81 5.80
CA ARG A 237 -15.36 7.88 5.38
C ARG A 237 -16.12 7.54 4.10
N CYS A 238 -15.50 6.77 3.22
CA CYS A 238 -16.12 6.29 1.98
C CYS A 238 -16.82 4.93 2.15
N GLN A 239 -16.91 4.41 3.37
CA GLN A 239 -17.48 3.09 3.68
C GLN A 239 -16.86 1.97 2.83
N ARG A 240 -15.54 2.03 2.65
CA ARG A 240 -14.76 1.01 1.92
C ARG A 240 -14.04 0.11 2.91
N HIS A 241 -13.82 -1.14 2.49
CA HIS A 241 -12.97 -2.06 3.23
C HIS A 241 -11.55 -1.51 3.33
N THR A 242 -10.99 -1.48 4.54
CA THR A 242 -9.66 -0.94 4.82
C THR A 242 -8.57 -2.01 4.64
N GLU A 243 -7.31 -1.61 4.80
CA GLU A 243 -6.17 -2.54 4.82
C GLU A 243 -5.73 -2.90 6.24
N ILE A 244 -6.57 -2.71 7.26
CA ILE A 244 -6.22 -2.93 8.66
C ILE A 244 -5.74 -4.36 8.95
N ASP A 245 -6.27 -5.37 8.25
CA ASP A 245 -5.88 -6.77 8.39
C ASP A 245 -4.43 -7.03 7.97
N TYR A 246 -3.90 -6.23 7.04
CA TYR A 246 -2.53 -6.29 6.51
C TYR A 246 -1.59 -5.27 7.16
N ILE A 247 -2.10 -4.39 7.99
CA ILE A 247 -1.34 -3.41 8.78
C ILE A 247 -1.28 -3.92 10.22
N THR A 248 -2.20 -3.52 11.07
CA THR A 248 -2.24 -3.95 12.48
C THR A 248 -2.48 -5.47 12.61
N GLY A 249 -3.33 -6.04 11.75
CA GLY A 249 -3.57 -7.48 11.72
C GLY A 249 -2.30 -8.29 11.44
N TYR A 250 -1.45 -7.85 10.51
CA TYR A 250 -0.15 -8.47 10.26
C TYR A 250 0.77 -8.37 11.48
N LEU A 251 0.90 -7.18 12.07
CA LEU A 251 1.68 -6.97 13.29
C LEU A 251 1.24 -7.93 14.42
N LEU A 252 -0.07 -8.08 14.62
CA LEU A 252 -0.62 -8.97 15.64
C LEU A 252 -0.32 -10.46 15.36
N ARG A 253 -0.35 -10.87 14.09
CA ARG A 253 0.04 -12.24 13.69
C ARG A 253 1.52 -12.50 13.98
N ARG A 254 2.40 -11.56 13.62
CA ARG A 254 3.84 -11.67 13.91
C ARG A 254 4.12 -11.72 15.41
N ALA A 255 3.46 -10.86 16.19
CA ALA A 255 3.56 -10.88 17.65
C ALA A 255 3.20 -12.26 18.23
N ARG A 256 2.08 -12.84 17.79
CA ARG A 256 1.65 -14.18 18.24
C ARG A 256 2.67 -15.26 17.91
N SER A 257 3.30 -15.22 16.73
CA SER A 257 4.34 -16.19 16.35
C SER A 257 5.57 -16.14 17.26
N HIS A 258 5.79 -15.00 17.93
CA HIS A 258 6.83 -14.82 18.95
C HIS A 258 6.32 -14.95 20.39
N GLY A 259 5.07 -15.40 20.59
CA GLY A 259 4.48 -15.54 21.93
C GLY A 259 4.19 -14.21 22.63
N MET A 260 4.09 -13.11 21.88
CA MET A 260 3.88 -11.77 22.39
C MET A 260 2.40 -11.36 22.33
N THR A 261 1.99 -10.48 23.25
CA THR A 261 0.69 -9.83 23.25
C THR A 261 0.87 -8.31 23.09
N LEU A 262 0.02 -7.68 22.28
CA LEU A 262 0.04 -6.25 22.00
C LEU A 262 -1.33 -5.65 22.35
N PRO A 263 -1.61 -5.34 23.61
CA PRO A 263 -2.96 -4.97 24.04
C PRO A 263 -3.48 -3.68 23.39
N GLU A 264 -2.65 -2.66 23.21
CA GLU A 264 -3.08 -1.40 22.60
C GLU A 264 -3.35 -1.57 21.09
N ASN A 265 -2.46 -2.23 20.35
CA ASN A 265 -2.68 -2.49 18.92
C ASN A 265 -3.88 -3.43 18.70
N ALA A 266 -4.07 -4.45 19.54
CA ALA A 266 -5.22 -5.34 19.45
C ALA A 266 -6.53 -4.58 19.70
N ARG A 267 -6.57 -3.71 20.71
CA ARG A 267 -7.73 -2.86 20.99
C ARG A 267 -8.08 -1.96 19.81
N LEU A 268 -7.10 -1.31 19.21
CA LEU A 268 -7.33 -0.44 18.04
C LEU A 268 -7.81 -1.26 16.83
N TYR A 269 -7.21 -2.42 16.57
CA TYR A 269 -7.64 -3.32 15.53
C TYR A 269 -9.13 -3.68 15.66
N ASP A 270 -9.54 -4.13 16.84
CA ASP A 270 -10.94 -4.50 17.09
C ASP A 270 -11.90 -3.31 16.91
N LEU A 271 -11.50 -2.12 17.33
CA LEU A 271 -12.33 -0.92 17.16
C LEU A 271 -12.51 -0.55 15.68
N ILE A 272 -11.47 -0.64 14.88
CA ILE A 272 -11.56 -0.40 13.41
C ILE A 272 -12.41 -1.48 12.75
N LYS A 273 -12.23 -2.76 13.09
CA LYS A 273 -13.07 -3.86 12.56
C LYS A 273 -14.54 -3.68 12.90
N ARG A 274 -14.87 -3.18 14.08
CA ARG A 274 -16.27 -2.85 14.44
C ARG A 274 -16.83 -1.75 13.55
N LYS A 275 -16.04 -0.69 13.24
CA LYS A 275 -16.46 0.36 12.31
C LYS A 275 -16.70 -0.18 10.89
N GLU A 276 -15.85 -1.08 10.40
CA GLU A 276 -16.07 -1.75 9.11
C GLU A 276 -17.37 -2.56 9.11
N ASN A 277 -17.60 -3.36 10.13
CA ASN A 277 -18.81 -4.19 10.25
C ASN A 277 -20.10 -3.37 10.36
N GLU A 278 -20.07 -2.16 10.89
CA GLU A 278 -21.24 -1.28 11.01
C GLU A 278 -21.79 -0.90 9.64
N TYR A 279 -20.93 -0.48 8.70
CA TYR A 279 -21.42 -0.10 7.37
C TYR A 279 -21.67 -1.31 6.45
N GLU A 280 -21.02 -2.44 6.64
CA GLU A 280 -21.35 -3.68 5.95
C GLU A 280 -22.74 -4.17 6.30
N ARG A 281 -23.16 -4.07 7.57
CA ARG A 281 -24.53 -4.40 8.01
C ARG A 281 -25.57 -3.44 7.42
N ILE A 282 -25.26 -2.15 7.34
CA ILE A 282 -26.13 -1.14 6.73
C ILE A 282 -26.29 -1.43 5.22
N GLY A 283 -25.20 -1.77 4.53
CA GLY A 283 -25.20 -2.11 3.11
C GLY A 283 -25.97 -3.40 2.78
N ALA A 284 -25.90 -4.39 3.64
CA ALA A 284 -26.64 -5.66 3.48
C ALA A 284 -28.16 -5.54 3.70
N GLY A 285 -28.62 -4.45 4.33
CA GLY A 285 -30.03 -4.17 4.59
C GLY A 285 -30.75 -3.37 3.48
N LEU A 286 -30.01 -2.92 2.45
CA LEU A 286 -30.59 -2.15 1.34
C LEU A 286 -30.60 -3.02 0.07
N PRO A 287 -31.78 -3.43 -0.46
CA PRO A 287 -31.85 -4.08 -1.77
C PRO A 287 -31.52 -3.05 -2.86
N GLY A 288 -30.36 -3.22 -3.50
CA GLY A 288 -30.08 -2.59 -4.78
C GLY A 288 -29.15 -1.39 -4.79
N SER A 289 -27.99 -1.46 -4.17
CA SER A 289 -26.86 -0.55 -4.48
C SER A 289 -25.62 -1.37 -4.83
N TRP A 290 -25.57 -1.84 -6.06
CA TRP A 290 -24.36 -2.38 -6.70
C TRP A 290 -24.04 -1.55 -7.92
#